data_3b93d010dec2faa9793f8e00d4527192
#
_entry.id   3b93d010dec2faa9793f8e00d4527192
#
_cell.length_a   1.000
_cell.length_b   1.000
_cell.length_c   1.000
_cell.angle_alpha   90.00
_cell.angle_beta   90.00
_cell.angle_gamma   90.00
#
_symmetry.space_group_name_H-M   'P 1'
#
loop_
_entity.id
_entity.type
_entity.pdbx_description
1 polymer ?
#
loop_
_entity_poly.entity_id
_entity_poly.type
_entity_poly.pdbx_seq_one_letter_code
_entity_poly.pdbx_strand_id
1 'polypeptide(L)'
;MTLIELEQIFKKKGYDMYNFARGIDNRPVQISRERKSVGAESTFISNVYFDSDELNEHIKDVVNDVCKRLDYINKCGKTITIKIKYADFKQVTKRITLKSPIYTYEDIFKNTNILIEKVKNKEKQIRLIGVTMSNLLECEKEEYHNISLFDKL
;
A
#
# COMPACT_ATOMS: atom_id res chain seq x y z
N MET A 1 -9.05 14.33 -33.60
CA MET A 1 -10.21 14.54 -32.70
C MET A 1 -10.25 16.01 -32.27
N THR A 2 -11.41 16.60 -32.32
CA THR A 2 -11.69 17.97 -31.82
C THR A 2 -11.78 17.98 -30.29
N LEU A 3 -11.71 19.16 -29.69
CA LEU A 3 -11.91 19.30 -28.23
C LEU A 3 -13.31 18.76 -27.82
N ILE A 4 -14.34 19.09 -28.60
CA ILE A 4 -15.72 18.66 -28.33
C ILE A 4 -15.85 17.14 -28.32
N GLU A 5 -15.26 16.44 -29.29
CA GLU A 5 -15.26 14.97 -29.35
C GLU A 5 -14.56 14.36 -28.15
N LEU A 6 -13.43 14.92 -27.73
CA LEU A 6 -12.69 14.47 -26.56
C LEU A 6 -13.47 14.69 -25.26
N GLU A 7 -14.14 15.83 -25.09
CA GLU A 7 -14.97 16.10 -23.92
C GLU A 7 -16.24 15.23 -23.87
N GLN A 8 -16.83 14.90 -25.01
CA GLN A 8 -17.94 13.95 -25.06
C GLN A 8 -17.55 12.56 -24.56
N ILE A 9 -16.36 12.08 -24.95
CA ILE A 9 -15.87 10.74 -24.61
C ILE A 9 -15.28 10.72 -23.20
N PHE A 10 -14.35 11.64 -22.87
CA PHE A 10 -13.53 11.62 -21.65
C PHE A 10 -13.96 12.62 -20.59
N LYS A 11 -15.06 13.35 -20.83
CA LYS A 11 -15.60 14.38 -19.93
C LYS A 11 -14.51 15.42 -19.59
N LYS A 12 -14.38 15.77 -18.32
CA LYS A 12 -13.40 16.77 -17.84
C LYS A 12 -11.95 16.49 -18.27
N LYS A 13 -11.58 15.22 -18.44
CA LYS A 13 -10.23 14.85 -18.91
C LYS A 13 -10.00 15.14 -20.40
N GLY A 14 -11.07 15.30 -21.20
CA GLY A 14 -10.96 15.59 -22.62
C GLY A 14 -10.22 16.90 -22.90
N TYR A 15 -10.46 17.93 -22.08
CA TYR A 15 -9.76 19.20 -22.16
C TYR A 15 -8.25 19.08 -21.90
N ASP A 16 -7.88 18.36 -20.84
CA ASP A 16 -6.47 18.12 -20.51
C ASP A 16 -5.77 17.35 -21.65
N MET A 17 -6.41 16.27 -22.15
CA MET A 17 -5.87 15.46 -23.25
C MET A 17 -5.68 16.29 -24.53
N TYR A 18 -6.63 17.18 -24.85
CA TYR A 18 -6.52 18.07 -26.01
C TYR A 18 -5.31 19.00 -25.92
N ASN A 19 -5.07 19.58 -24.76
CA ASN A 19 -3.95 20.48 -24.51
C ASN A 19 -2.61 19.74 -24.49
N PHE A 20 -2.53 18.61 -23.77
CA PHE A 20 -1.29 17.81 -23.69
C PHE A 20 -0.83 17.30 -25.05
N ALA A 21 -1.76 16.89 -25.91
CA ALA A 21 -1.42 16.50 -27.29
C ALA A 21 -0.85 17.65 -28.13
N ARG A 22 -0.99 18.90 -27.68
CA ARG A 22 -0.42 20.14 -28.31
C ARG A 22 0.79 20.68 -27.57
N GLY A 23 1.29 19.94 -26.55
CA GLY A 23 2.40 20.38 -25.71
C GLY A 23 2.04 21.49 -24.74
N ILE A 24 0.76 21.74 -24.48
CA ILE A 24 0.28 22.77 -23.57
C ILE A 24 -0.03 22.10 -22.21
N ASP A 25 0.82 22.37 -21.22
CA ASP A 25 0.61 21.96 -19.82
C ASP A 25 0.96 23.13 -18.91
N ASN A 26 -0.06 23.78 -18.36
CA ASN A 26 0.11 24.95 -17.48
C ASN A 26 0.18 24.56 -15.99
N ARG A 27 0.26 23.26 -15.67
CA ARG A 27 0.37 22.82 -14.29
C ARG A 27 1.76 23.14 -13.75
N PRO A 28 1.87 23.70 -12.53
CA PRO A 28 3.17 23.94 -11.92
C PRO A 28 3.87 22.62 -11.61
N VAL A 29 5.18 22.60 -11.73
CA VAL A 29 6.02 21.49 -11.29
C VAL A 29 5.96 21.40 -9.77
N GLN A 30 5.46 20.29 -9.25
CA GLN A 30 5.47 20.01 -7.80
C GLN A 30 6.80 19.34 -7.44
N ILE A 31 7.64 20.07 -6.72
CA ILE A 31 8.97 19.61 -6.29
C ILE A 31 8.86 18.53 -5.19
N SER A 32 7.85 18.63 -4.33
CA SER A 32 7.61 17.65 -3.27
C SER A 32 6.11 17.39 -3.09
N ARG A 33 5.80 16.15 -2.74
CA ARG A 33 4.44 15.76 -2.31
C ARG A 33 4.53 15.01 -1.01
N GLU A 34 3.67 15.36 -0.07
CA GLU A 34 3.50 14.54 1.11
C GLU A 34 3.05 13.12 0.72
N ARG A 35 3.73 12.12 1.25
CA ARG A 35 3.40 10.71 0.99
C ARG A 35 2.17 10.33 1.78
N LYS A 36 1.10 9.91 1.08
CA LYS A 36 -0.19 9.54 1.69
C LYS A 36 -0.31 8.07 2.04
N SER A 37 0.52 7.23 1.45
CA SER A 37 0.53 5.78 1.67
C SER A 37 1.88 5.17 1.37
N VAL A 38 2.12 4.01 1.95
CA VAL A 38 3.28 3.14 1.71
C VAL A 38 2.75 1.74 1.45
N GLY A 39 3.22 1.09 0.41
CA GLY A 39 2.80 -0.27 0.08
C GLY A 39 3.87 -1.05 -0.64
N ALA A 40 3.73 -2.37 -0.61
CA ALA A 40 4.51 -3.32 -1.39
C ALA A 40 3.58 -4.38 -1.99
N GLU A 41 3.98 -4.95 -3.12
CA GLU A 41 3.24 -5.99 -3.82
C GLU A 41 4.23 -7.05 -4.31
N SER A 42 3.80 -8.31 -4.27
CA SER A 42 4.55 -9.44 -4.81
C SER A 42 3.67 -10.22 -5.79
N THR A 43 4.25 -10.54 -6.95
CA THR A 43 3.60 -11.37 -7.97
C THR A 43 4.24 -12.75 -7.95
N PHE A 44 3.43 -13.79 -7.88
CA PHE A 44 3.89 -15.17 -7.91
C PHE A 44 4.34 -15.57 -9.31
N ILE A 45 5.41 -16.37 -9.41
CA ILE A 45 5.88 -16.96 -10.66
C ILE A 45 4.82 -17.95 -11.17
N SER A 46 4.31 -18.80 -10.28
CA SER A 46 3.17 -19.70 -10.51
C SER A 46 2.03 -19.30 -9.57
N ASN A 47 0.78 -19.36 -10.04
CA ASN A 47 -0.35 -19.02 -9.18
C ASN A 47 -0.45 -19.98 -7.99
N VAL A 48 -0.73 -19.47 -6.81
CA VAL A 48 -0.79 -20.21 -5.53
C VAL A 48 -2.19 -20.24 -4.94
N TYR A 49 -2.46 -21.21 -4.07
CA TYR A 49 -3.71 -21.27 -3.30
C TYR A 49 -3.55 -20.55 -1.95
N PHE A 50 -4.69 -20.20 -1.33
CA PHE A 50 -4.71 -19.50 -0.04
C PHE A 50 -4.07 -20.26 1.13
N ASP A 51 -4.03 -21.59 1.05
CA ASP A 51 -3.47 -22.45 2.10
C ASP A 51 -2.03 -22.89 1.78
N SER A 52 -1.33 -22.25 0.81
CA SER A 52 0.04 -22.58 0.46
C SER A 52 1.07 -21.89 1.37
N ASP A 53 2.15 -22.59 1.69
CA ASP A 53 3.29 -22.02 2.41
C ASP A 53 3.93 -20.86 1.62
N GLU A 54 3.95 -20.96 0.29
CA GLU A 54 4.49 -19.93 -0.59
C GLU A 54 3.72 -18.60 -0.42
N LEU A 55 2.39 -18.64 -0.27
CA LEU A 55 1.62 -17.43 0.03
C LEU A 55 2.05 -16.80 1.35
N ASN A 56 2.24 -17.62 2.39
CA ASN A 56 2.65 -17.14 3.71
C ASN A 56 4.03 -16.46 3.66
N GLU A 57 4.99 -17.03 2.93
CA GLU A 57 6.31 -16.42 2.78
C GLU A 57 6.21 -15.08 2.04
N HIS A 58 5.47 -15.01 0.94
CA HIS A 58 5.28 -13.74 0.22
C HIS A 58 4.55 -12.67 1.06
N ILE A 59 3.63 -13.05 1.94
CA ILE A 59 3.00 -12.12 2.89
C ILE A 59 4.05 -11.56 3.85
N LYS A 60 4.93 -12.41 4.39
CA LYS A 60 6.02 -11.98 5.28
C LYS A 60 6.94 -10.97 4.59
N ASP A 61 7.35 -11.27 3.37
CA ASP A 61 8.22 -10.41 2.57
C ASP A 61 7.58 -9.05 2.28
N VAL A 62 6.32 -9.04 1.82
CA VAL A 62 5.59 -7.83 1.52
C VAL A 62 5.37 -6.97 2.77
N VAL A 63 5.05 -7.58 3.91
CA VAL A 63 4.90 -6.87 5.19
C VAL A 63 6.24 -6.29 5.64
N ASN A 64 7.33 -7.06 5.56
CA ASN A 64 8.67 -6.59 5.90
C ASN A 64 9.09 -5.38 5.04
N ASP A 65 8.81 -5.42 3.75
CA ASP A 65 9.06 -4.29 2.84
C ASP A 65 8.25 -3.05 3.20
N VAL A 66 6.98 -3.22 3.61
CA VAL A 66 6.15 -2.10 4.09
C VAL A 66 6.75 -1.52 5.36
N CYS A 67 7.17 -2.34 6.32
CA CYS A 67 7.80 -1.89 7.56
C CYS A 67 9.09 -1.08 7.28
N LYS A 68 10.00 -1.62 6.45
CA LYS A 68 11.22 -0.91 6.05
C LYS A 68 10.94 0.46 5.43
N ARG A 69 9.90 0.53 4.57
CA ARG A 69 9.51 1.80 3.93
C ARG A 69 8.88 2.78 4.89
N LEU A 70 8.11 2.32 5.89
CA LEU A 70 7.55 3.16 6.96
C LEU A 70 8.67 3.70 7.85
N ASP A 71 9.63 2.85 8.23
CA ASP A 71 10.81 3.24 9.00
C ASP A 71 11.64 4.29 8.29
N TYR A 72 11.90 4.10 7.00
CA TYR A 72 12.68 5.04 6.20
C TYR A 72 12.09 6.46 6.18
N ILE A 73 10.76 6.59 6.23
CA ILE A 73 10.09 7.90 6.25
C ILE A 73 9.65 8.34 7.64
N ASN A 74 9.99 7.58 8.69
CA ASN A 74 9.59 7.80 10.08
C ASN A 74 8.08 7.99 10.26
N LYS A 75 7.26 7.17 9.60
CA LYS A 75 5.79 7.25 9.64
C LYS A 75 5.19 5.95 10.19
N CYS A 76 4.03 6.10 10.81
CA CYS A 76 3.13 5.00 11.18
C CYS A 76 1.78 5.20 10.49
N GLY A 77 0.98 4.15 10.37
CA GLY A 77 -0.28 4.22 9.64
C GLY A 77 -1.47 3.67 10.42
N LYS A 78 -2.65 4.20 10.16
CA LYS A 78 -3.89 3.72 10.80
C LYS A 78 -4.69 2.79 9.92
N THR A 79 -4.49 2.79 8.61
CA THR A 79 -5.30 1.98 7.69
C THR A 79 -4.43 0.99 6.94
N ILE A 80 -4.76 -0.30 7.09
CA ILE A 80 -4.16 -1.40 6.33
C ILE A 80 -5.12 -1.77 5.21
N THR A 81 -4.59 -1.92 4.03
CA THR A 81 -5.31 -2.39 2.85
C THR A 81 -4.56 -3.57 2.25
N ILE A 82 -5.24 -4.70 2.06
CA ILE A 82 -4.73 -5.79 1.24
C ILE A 82 -5.30 -5.69 -0.17
N LYS A 83 -4.50 -6.11 -1.14
CA LYS A 83 -4.88 -6.32 -2.52
C LYS A 83 -4.55 -7.75 -2.91
N ILE A 84 -5.52 -8.48 -3.42
CA ILE A 84 -5.34 -9.82 -3.97
C ILE A 84 -5.80 -9.80 -5.42
N LYS A 85 -4.94 -10.25 -6.31
CA LYS A 85 -5.27 -10.46 -7.70
C LYS A 85 -5.26 -11.96 -7.97
N TYR A 86 -6.36 -12.46 -8.50
CA TYR A 86 -6.51 -13.88 -8.82
C TYR A 86 -5.91 -14.22 -10.20
N ALA A 87 -5.81 -15.52 -10.49
CA ALA A 87 -5.34 -16.03 -11.77
C ALA A 87 -6.19 -15.54 -12.97
N ASP A 88 -7.49 -15.31 -12.76
CA ASP A 88 -8.42 -14.75 -13.74
C ASP A 88 -8.31 -13.21 -13.90
N PHE A 89 -7.27 -12.60 -13.32
CA PHE A 89 -6.99 -11.18 -13.27
C PHE A 89 -8.03 -10.32 -12.51
N LYS A 90 -9.07 -10.92 -11.95
CA LYS A 90 -9.98 -10.22 -11.05
C LYS A 90 -9.24 -9.82 -9.77
N GLN A 91 -9.57 -8.64 -9.27
CA GLN A 91 -8.92 -8.07 -8.10
C GLN A 91 -9.92 -7.86 -6.98
N VAL A 92 -9.51 -8.20 -5.77
CA VAL A 92 -10.22 -7.89 -4.53
C VAL A 92 -9.34 -7.04 -3.65
N THR A 93 -9.93 -6.02 -3.04
CA THR A 93 -9.27 -5.14 -2.09
C THR A 93 -10.09 -5.11 -0.80
N LYS A 94 -9.43 -5.27 0.34
CA LYS A 94 -10.06 -5.17 1.66
C LYS A 94 -9.21 -4.30 2.57
N ARG A 95 -9.87 -3.48 3.39
CA ARG A 95 -9.17 -2.57 4.31
C ARG A 95 -9.79 -2.58 5.70
N ILE A 96 -8.96 -2.21 6.68
CA ILE A 96 -9.37 -1.93 8.05
C ILE A 96 -8.67 -0.66 8.53
N THR A 97 -9.41 0.20 9.23
CA THR A 97 -8.83 1.36 9.90
C THR A 97 -8.83 1.10 11.40
N LEU A 98 -7.67 1.22 12.02
CA LEU A 98 -7.43 0.96 13.43
C LEU A 98 -7.64 2.24 14.26
N LYS A 99 -7.90 2.08 15.55
CA LYS A 99 -8.03 3.21 16.49
C LYS A 99 -6.67 3.92 16.70
N SER A 100 -5.62 3.12 16.88
CA SER A 100 -4.24 3.60 17.05
C SER A 100 -3.40 3.33 15.80
N PRO A 101 -2.41 4.21 15.49
CA PRO A 101 -1.47 3.96 14.41
C PRO A 101 -0.56 2.78 14.77
N ILE A 102 -0.11 2.04 13.75
CA ILE A 102 0.83 0.94 13.90
C ILE A 102 1.97 1.07 12.88
N TYR A 103 3.13 0.48 13.21
CA TYR A 103 4.32 0.46 12.35
C TYR A 103 5.15 -0.83 12.53
N THR A 104 4.86 -1.64 13.57
CA THR A 104 5.61 -2.86 13.85
C THR A 104 5.24 -3.96 12.85
N TYR A 105 6.19 -4.86 12.59
CA TYR A 105 5.98 -6.02 11.74
C TYR A 105 4.82 -6.88 12.27
N GLU A 106 4.81 -7.17 13.57
CA GLU A 106 3.84 -8.03 14.24
C GLU A 106 2.41 -7.50 14.06
N ASP A 107 2.21 -6.20 14.28
CA ASP A 107 0.89 -5.59 14.16
C ASP A 107 0.40 -5.56 12.72
N ILE A 108 1.27 -5.22 11.77
CA ILE A 108 0.92 -5.17 10.35
C ILE A 108 0.65 -6.59 9.84
N PHE A 109 1.48 -7.57 10.19
CA PHE A 109 1.32 -8.96 9.79
C PHE A 109 0.02 -9.57 10.35
N LYS A 110 -0.25 -9.37 11.64
CA LYS A 110 -1.48 -9.81 12.30
C LYS A 110 -2.73 -9.28 11.60
N ASN A 111 -2.79 -7.98 11.35
CA ASN A 111 -3.94 -7.35 10.72
C ASN A 111 -4.07 -7.71 9.23
N THR A 112 -2.96 -7.94 8.54
CA THR A 112 -2.93 -8.46 7.17
C THR A 112 -3.60 -9.82 7.10
N ASN A 113 -3.23 -10.75 7.99
CA ASN A 113 -3.83 -12.09 8.03
C ASN A 113 -5.34 -12.05 8.36
N ILE A 114 -5.77 -11.18 9.28
CA ILE A 114 -7.20 -10.97 9.55
C ILE A 114 -7.96 -10.53 8.29
N LEU A 115 -7.36 -9.69 7.46
CA LEU A 115 -7.98 -9.24 6.21
C LEU A 115 -7.97 -10.34 5.15
N ILE A 116 -6.91 -11.14 5.06
CA ILE A 116 -6.81 -12.28 4.13
C ILE A 116 -7.90 -13.31 4.41
N GLU A 117 -8.11 -13.68 5.68
CA GLU A 117 -9.18 -14.61 6.05
C GLU A 117 -10.57 -14.12 5.63
N LYS A 118 -10.82 -12.80 5.62
CA LYS A 118 -12.10 -12.21 5.18
C LYS A 118 -12.33 -12.28 3.67
N VAL A 119 -11.31 -12.50 2.87
CA VAL A 119 -11.39 -12.57 1.40
C VAL A 119 -11.01 -13.95 0.87
N LYS A 120 -10.69 -14.88 1.77
CA LYS A 120 -10.25 -16.23 1.43
C LYS A 120 -11.28 -16.94 0.54
N ASN A 121 -10.82 -17.44 -0.60
CA ASN A 121 -11.58 -18.28 -1.50
C ASN A 121 -10.71 -19.47 -1.89
N LYS A 122 -11.01 -20.64 -1.36
CA LYS A 122 -10.21 -21.87 -1.54
C LYS A 122 -10.19 -22.39 -2.98
N GLU A 123 -11.18 -22.01 -3.78
CA GLU A 123 -11.28 -22.44 -5.19
C GLU A 123 -10.46 -21.59 -6.15
N LYS A 124 -10.00 -20.42 -5.69
CA LYS A 124 -9.27 -19.46 -6.52
C LYS A 124 -7.78 -19.45 -6.24
N GLN A 125 -7.01 -19.47 -7.32
CA GLN A 125 -5.58 -19.25 -7.26
C GLN A 125 -5.25 -17.75 -7.24
N ILE A 126 -4.23 -17.38 -6.49
CA ILE A 126 -3.72 -16.02 -6.32
C ILE A 126 -2.54 -15.84 -7.25
N ARG A 127 -2.54 -14.74 -7.99
CA ARG A 127 -1.44 -14.28 -8.85
C ARG A 127 -0.58 -13.21 -8.18
N LEU A 128 -1.17 -12.34 -7.34
CA LEU A 128 -0.48 -11.24 -6.69
C LEU A 128 -1.09 -10.98 -5.33
N ILE A 129 -0.23 -10.67 -4.37
CA ILE A 129 -0.58 -10.14 -3.05
C ILE A 129 0.07 -8.78 -2.84
N GLY A 130 -0.66 -7.84 -2.25
CA GLY A 130 -0.15 -6.53 -1.88
C GLY A 130 -0.67 -6.06 -0.53
N VAL A 131 0.16 -5.33 0.19
CA VAL A 131 -0.18 -4.68 1.47
C VAL A 131 0.16 -3.19 1.37
N THR A 132 -0.76 -2.35 1.83
CA THR A 132 -0.58 -0.90 1.82
C THR A 132 -1.03 -0.32 3.15
N MET A 133 -0.17 0.52 3.73
CA MET A 133 -0.48 1.37 4.87
C MET A 133 -0.82 2.77 4.39
N SER A 134 -1.89 3.35 4.94
CA SER A 134 -2.34 4.72 4.65
C SER A 134 -2.86 5.41 5.91
N ASN A 135 -3.31 6.66 5.79
CA ASN A 135 -3.54 7.53 6.94
C ASN A 135 -2.27 7.61 7.79
N LEU A 136 -1.19 8.03 7.10
CA LEU A 136 0.14 8.11 7.69
C LEU A 136 0.22 9.31 8.66
N LEU A 137 0.90 9.07 9.79
CA LEU A 137 1.17 10.04 10.84
C LEU A 137 2.67 9.98 11.18
N GLU A 138 3.20 11.02 11.81
CA GLU A 138 4.53 10.93 12.41
C GLU A 138 4.54 9.82 13.46
N CYS A 139 5.59 9.01 13.47
CA CYS A 139 5.76 7.96 14.46
C CYS A 139 6.40 8.58 15.69
N GLU A 140 5.66 8.71 16.77
CA GLU A 140 6.24 8.94 18.10
C GLU A 140 6.88 7.62 18.53
N LYS A 141 8.09 7.33 18.00
CA LYS A 141 8.91 6.26 18.55
C LYS A 141 9.37 6.74 19.93
N GLU A 142 9.03 6.00 20.99
CA GLU A 142 9.66 6.21 22.28
C GLU A 142 11.18 6.09 22.03
N GLU A 143 11.89 7.20 22.11
CA GLU A 143 13.33 7.18 22.20
C GLU A 143 13.65 6.46 23.51
N TYR A 144 14.02 5.19 23.44
CA TYR A 144 14.70 4.54 24.54
C TYR A 144 16.01 5.31 24.72
N HIS A 145 15.98 6.33 25.56
CA HIS A 145 17.19 6.87 26.13
C HIS A 145 17.82 5.70 26.90
N ASN A 146 18.89 5.16 26.33
CA ASN A 146 19.78 4.32 27.08
C ASN A 146 20.27 5.18 28.26
N ILE A 147 19.56 5.09 29.37
CA ILE A 147 20.04 5.64 30.64
C ILE A 147 21.29 4.80 30.95
N SER A 148 22.44 5.40 30.69
CA SER A 148 23.71 4.81 31.08
C SER A 148 23.65 4.53 32.57
N LEU A 149 24.01 3.30 32.95
CA LEU A 149 24.07 2.88 34.38
C LEU A 149 25.00 3.79 35.20
N PHE A 150 25.78 4.65 34.55
CA PHE A 150 26.80 5.52 35.13
C PHE A 150 26.34 6.96 35.40
N ASP A 151 25.08 7.34 35.06
CA ASP A 151 24.56 8.69 35.34
C ASP A 151 24.02 8.85 36.78
N LYS A 152 24.31 7.89 37.68
CA LYS A 152 23.98 7.95 39.10
C LYS A 152 25.23 7.65 39.96
N LEU A 153 26.24 8.52 39.86
CA LEU A 153 27.30 8.66 40.87
C LEU A 153 27.55 10.13 41.13
#